data_39a840b3e8a0c612ac77da04959ed594
#
_entry.id   39a840b3e8a0c612ac77da04959ed594
#
_cell.length_a   1.000
_cell.length_b   1.000
_cell.length_c   1.000
_cell.angle_alpha   90.00
_cell.angle_beta   90.00
_cell.angle_gamma   90.00
#
_symmetry.space_group_name_H-M   'P 1'
#
loop_
_entity.id
_entity.type
_entity.pdbx_description
1 polymer ?
#
loop_
_entity_poly.entity_id
_entity_poly.type
_entity_poly.pdbx_seq_one_letter_code
_entity_poly.pdbx_strand_id
1 'polypeptide(L)'
;MSLSPEQQSRVFALSHDLARQGGTTELEEFLDHGVPVDLVDEDGNSLLMLAAYHSHAETVAMLIARGADVDLRNGRDQSPVAGALFKGADDVVEMLKGAGADLDAGTPSARQAAAMFGRPL
;
A
#
# COMPACT_ATOMS: atom_id res chain seq x y z
N MET A 1 2.87 17.73 -19.78
CA MET A 1 4.23 18.27 -19.66
C MET A 1 5.17 17.15 -19.24
N SER A 2 6.26 16.99 -19.95
CA SER A 2 7.23 15.94 -19.65
C SER A 2 8.17 16.38 -18.54
N LEU A 3 8.38 15.53 -17.57
CA LEU A 3 9.38 15.74 -16.52
C LEU A 3 10.72 15.17 -16.96
N SER A 4 11.82 15.80 -16.55
CA SER A 4 13.13 15.20 -16.70
C SER A 4 13.22 13.93 -15.83
N PRO A 5 14.16 13.00 -16.13
CA PRO A 5 14.35 11.83 -15.28
C PRO A 5 14.58 12.18 -13.81
N GLU A 6 15.31 13.25 -13.53
CA GLU A 6 15.57 13.72 -12.16
C GLU A 6 14.32 14.23 -11.48
N GLN A 7 13.50 15.00 -12.20
CA GLN A 7 12.21 15.50 -11.69
C GLN A 7 11.26 14.35 -11.44
N GLN A 8 11.21 13.37 -12.35
CA GLN A 8 10.37 12.19 -12.21
C GLN A 8 10.78 11.38 -10.97
N SER A 9 12.08 11.17 -10.76
CA SER A 9 12.57 10.46 -9.57
C SER A 9 12.15 11.16 -8.28
N ARG A 10 12.19 12.49 -8.24
CA ARG A 10 11.75 13.27 -7.08
C ARG A 10 10.27 13.13 -6.83
N VAL A 11 9.45 13.21 -7.89
CA VAL A 11 8.01 13.05 -7.78
C VAL A 11 7.66 11.65 -7.27
N PHE A 12 8.36 10.62 -7.75
CA PHE A 12 8.14 9.24 -7.31
C PHE A 12 8.52 9.07 -5.84
N ALA A 13 9.67 9.61 -5.42
CA ALA A 13 10.10 9.55 -4.02
C ALA A 13 9.12 10.28 -3.11
N LEU A 14 8.63 11.45 -3.50
CA LEU A 14 7.63 12.21 -2.76
C LEU A 14 6.31 11.45 -2.66
N SER A 15 5.93 10.73 -3.72
CA SER A 15 4.71 9.92 -3.71
C SER A 15 4.79 8.83 -2.64
N HIS A 16 5.93 8.15 -2.52
CA HIS A 16 6.13 7.14 -1.47
C HIS A 16 6.14 7.77 -0.07
N ASP A 17 6.77 8.94 0.08
CA ASP A 17 6.76 9.66 1.36
C ASP A 17 5.33 10.05 1.77
N LEU A 18 4.53 10.53 0.84
CA LEU A 18 3.13 10.87 1.10
C LEU A 18 2.32 9.64 1.52
N ALA A 19 2.56 8.50 0.89
CA ALA A 19 1.90 7.25 1.30
C ALA A 19 2.29 6.85 2.73
N ARG A 20 3.56 6.98 3.11
CA ARG A 20 4.03 6.69 4.47
C ARG A 20 3.42 7.63 5.50
N GLN A 21 3.20 8.89 5.13
CA GLN A 21 2.76 9.95 6.03
C GLN A 21 1.24 10.12 6.06
N GLY A 22 0.52 9.46 5.16
CA GLY A 22 -0.93 9.61 5.08
C GLY A 22 -1.37 10.90 4.41
N GLY A 23 -0.55 11.47 3.52
CA GLY A 23 -0.87 12.67 2.75
C GLY A 23 -1.82 12.37 1.59
N THR A 24 -3.03 11.95 1.89
CA THR A 24 -4.00 11.42 0.92
C THR A 24 -4.31 12.41 -0.19
N THR A 25 -4.65 13.65 0.16
CA THR A 25 -5.05 14.67 -0.84
C THR A 25 -3.92 14.98 -1.82
N GLU A 26 -2.72 15.19 -1.29
CA GLU A 26 -1.55 15.50 -2.13
C GLU A 26 -1.16 14.31 -3.01
N LEU A 27 -1.21 13.10 -2.44
CA LEU A 27 -0.93 11.90 -3.22
C LEU A 27 -1.94 11.71 -4.34
N GLU A 28 -3.21 11.97 -4.07
CA GLU A 28 -4.26 11.87 -5.08
C GLU A 28 -4.00 12.86 -6.23
N GLU A 29 -3.55 14.07 -5.93
CA GLU A 29 -3.16 15.04 -6.97
C GLU A 29 -2.02 14.52 -7.84
N PHE A 30 -1.04 13.86 -7.24
CA PHE A 30 0.06 13.25 -7.99
C PHE A 30 -0.44 12.16 -8.94
N LEU A 31 -1.37 11.33 -8.46
CA LEU A 31 -2.00 10.30 -9.31
C LEU A 31 -2.80 10.92 -10.44
N ASP A 32 -3.50 12.02 -10.18
CA ASP A 32 -4.24 12.78 -11.22
C ASP A 32 -3.31 13.31 -12.31
N HIS A 33 -2.06 13.57 -11.98
CA HIS A 33 -1.05 14.07 -12.91
C HIS A 33 -0.19 12.96 -13.54
N GLY A 34 -0.54 11.71 -13.33
CA GLY A 34 0.05 10.59 -14.06
C GLY A 34 1.02 9.72 -13.29
N VAL A 35 1.19 9.92 -11.99
CA VAL A 35 1.96 8.97 -11.17
C VAL A 35 1.23 7.62 -11.18
N PRO A 36 1.90 6.51 -11.52
CA PRO A 36 1.24 5.20 -11.54
C PRO A 36 0.77 4.79 -10.14
N VAL A 37 -0.46 4.26 -10.04
CA VAL A 37 -1.03 3.88 -8.74
C VAL A 37 -0.25 2.74 -8.08
N ASP A 38 0.33 1.83 -8.87
CA ASP A 38 1.10 0.69 -8.38
C ASP A 38 2.61 0.94 -8.41
N LEU A 39 3.02 2.20 -8.37
CA LEU A 39 4.42 2.59 -8.32
C LEU A 39 5.13 1.96 -7.13
N VAL A 40 6.21 1.23 -7.36
CA VAL A 40 7.01 0.61 -6.29
C VAL A 40 8.30 1.39 -6.06
N ASP A 41 8.78 1.36 -4.81
CA ASP A 41 10.06 1.93 -4.44
C ASP A 41 11.20 0.90 -4.63
N GLU A 42 12.40 1.23 -4.16
CA GLU A 42 13.59 0.38 -4.31
C GLU A 42 13.43 -0.97 -3.61
N ASP A 43 12.63 -1.04 -2.56
CA ASP A 43 12.36 -2.28 -1.81
C ASP A 43 11.15 -3.05 -2.36
N GLY A 44 10.56 -2.56 -3.45
CA GLY A 44 9.37 -3.14 -4.04
C GLY A 44 8.07 -2.79 -3.33
N ASN A 45 8.09 -1.84 -2.40
CA ASN A 45 6.89 -1.40 -1.70
C ASN A 45 6.03 -0.52 -2.60
N SER A 46 4.77 -0.92 -2.79
CA SER A 46 3.79 -0.08 -3.47
C SER A 46 3.32 1.05 -2.55
N LEU A 47 2.67 2.05 -3.14
CA LEU A 47 2.01 3.10 -2.36
C LEU A 47 1.02 2.51 -1.38
N LEU A 48 0.24 1.52 -1.82
CA LEU A 48 -0.73 0.83 -0.96
C LEU A 48 -0.05 0.11 0.20
N MET A 49 1.06 -0.61 -0.06
CA MET A 49 1.81 -1.30 0.98
C MET A 49 2.28 -0.34 2.07
N LEU A 50 2.82 0.82 1.67
CA LEU A 50 3.30 1.82 2.62
C LEU A 50 2.15 2.42 3.44
N ALA A 51 1.05 2.77 2.79
CA ALA A 51 -0.12 3.31 3.48
C ALA A 51 -0.71 2.28 4.46
N ALA A 52 -0.81 1.02 4.05
CA ALA A 52 -1.34 -0.06 4.89
C ALA A 52 -0.43 -0.34 6.09
N TYR A 53 0.88 -0.44 5.85
CA TYR A 53 1.86 -0.70 6.91
C TYR A 53 1.90 0.42 7.95
N HIS A 54 1.65 1.66 7.53
CA HIS A 54 1.63 2.82 8.44
C HIS A 54 0.22 3.17 8.94
N SER A 55 -0.75 2.30 8.71
CA SER A 55 -2.13 2.40 9.24
C SER A 55 -2.90 3.64 8.76
N HIS A 56 -2.66 4.08 7.53
CA HIS A 56 -3.34 5.23 6.95
C HIS A 56 -4.59 4.81 6.16
N ALA A 57 -5.69 4.58 6.89
CA ALA A 57 -6.93 4.06 6.33
C ALA A 57 -7.49 4.91 5.19
N GLU A 58 -7.48 6.24 5.32
CA GLU A 58 -7.98 7.14 4.29
C GLU A 58 -7.16 7.02 2.99
N THR A 59 -5.84 6.94 3.11
CA THR A 59 -4.94 6.76 1.97
C THR A 59 -5.17 5.41 1.31
N VAL A 60 -5.32 4.35 2.11
CA VAL A 60 -5.62 3.00 1.63
C VAL A 60 -6.94 3.02 0.83
N ALA A 61 -7.98 3.62 1.37
CA ALA A 61 -9.28 3.71 0.69
C ALA A 61 -9.17 4.44 -0.65
N MET A 62 -8.43 5.53 -0.69
CA MET A 62 -8.21 6.31 -1.91
C MET A 62 -7.47 5.48 -2.97
N LEU A 63 -6.42 4.77 -2.57
CA LEU A 63 -5.63 3.95 -3.49
C LEU A 63 -6.44 2.78 -4.05
N ILE A 64 -7.25 2.13 -3.21
CA ILE A 64 -8.15 1.07 -3.65
C ILE A 64 -9.15 1.61 -4.67
N ALA A 65 -9.75 2.77 -4.40
CA ALA A 65 -10.69 3.42 -5.32
C ALA A 65 -10.03 3.76 -6.65
N ARG A 66 -8.73 3.99 -6.67
CA ARG A 66 -7.94 4.26 -7.88
C ARG A 66 -7.45 3.00 -8.58
N GLY A 67 -7.84 1.82 -8.12
CA GLY A 67 -7.51 0.56 -8.79
C GLY A 67 -6.17 -0.03 -8.38
N ALA A 68 -5.64 0.32 -7.21
CA ALA A 68 -4.39 -0.28 -6.71
C ALA A 68 -4.51 -1.80 -6.63
N ASP A 69 -3.44 -2.50 -6.99
CA ASP A 69 -3.34 -3.94 -6.85
C ASP A 69 -3.16 -4.27 -5.36
N VAL A 70 -4.22 -4.82 -4.75
CA VAL A 70 -4.24 -5.11 -3.31
C VAL A 70 -3.32 -6.28 -2.92
N ASP A 71 -2.86 -7.05 -3.90
CA ASP A 71 -2.02 -8.22 -3.68
C ASP A 71 -0.56 -8.03 -4.11
N LEU A 72 -0.18 -6.81 -4.48
CA LEU A 72 1.18 -6.50 -4.92
C LEU A 72 2.15 -6.60 -3.75
N ARG A 73 3.00 -7.64 -3.78
CA ARG A 73 3.97 -7.94 -2.72
C ARG A 73 5.27 -7.18 -2.95
N ASN A 74 5.96 -6.84 -1.86
CA ASN A 74 7.26 -6.18 -1.93
C ASN A 74 8.40 -7.18 -2.13
N GLY A 75 9.64 -6.68 -2.12
CA GLY A 75 10.84 -7.50 -2.30
C GLY A 75 11.07 -8.55 -1.21
N ARG A 76 10.38 -8.44 -0.08
CA ARG A 76 10.41 -9.42 1.02
C ARG A 76 9.21 -10.37 1.00
N ASP A 77 8.48 -10.39 -0.09
CA ASP A 77 7.28 -11.20 -0.25
C ASP A 77 6.17 -10.89 0.78
N GLN A 78 6.06 -9.62 1.18
CA GLN A 78 5.03 -9.15 2.10
C GLN A 78 3.84 -8.59 1.33
N SER A 79 2.62 -8.95 1.73
CA SER A 79 1.39 -8.40 1.17
C SER A 79 0.91 -7.21 2.00
N PRO A 80 0.13 -6.30 1.40
CA PRO A 80 -0.45 -5.18 2.16
C PRO A 80 -1.30 -5.63 3.34
N VAL A 81 -2.12 -6.67 3.19
CA VAL A 81 -3.01 -7.14 4.27
C VAL A 81 -2.20 -7.75 5.41
N ALA A 82 -1.12 -8.49 5.12
CA ALA A 82 -0.24 -9.02 6.17
C ALA A 82 0.45 -7.88 6.91
N GLY A 83 0.90 -6.85 6.21
CA GLY A 83 1.48 -5.65 6.83
C GLY A 83 0.52 -4.93 7.77
N ALA A 84 -0.73 -4.79 7.36
CA ALA A 84 -1.78 -4.18 8.20
C ALA A 84 -2.06 -5.03 9.45
N LEU A 85 -2.08 -6.35 9.32
CA LEU A 85 -2.22 -7.26 10.46
C LEU A 85 -1.06 -7.12 11.43
N PHE A 86 0.14 -7.08 10.92
CA PHE A 86 1.35 -6.90 11.74
C PHE A 86 1.27 -5.63 12.57
N LYS A 87 0.72 -4.56 12.01
CA LYS A 87 0.58 -3.27 12.71
C LYS A 87 -0.70 -3.15 13.55
N GLY A 88 -1.56 -4.14 13.49
CA GLY A 88 -2.83 -4.10 14.23
C GLY A 88 -3.85 -3.12 13.65
N ALA A 89 -3.75 -2.78 12.39
CA ALA A 89 -4.65 -1.84 11.72
C ALA A 89 -5.90 -2.56 11.22
N ASP A 90 -6.81 -2.89 12.14
CA ASP A 90 -7.99 -3.72 11.84
C ASP A 90 -8.90 -3.12 10.77
N ASP A 91 -9.06 -1.80 10.75
CA ASP A 91 -9.84 -1.09 9.73
C ASP A 91 -9.24 -1.26 8.33
N VAL A 92 -7.92 -1.15 8.22
CA VAL A 92 -7.19 -1.37 6.95
C VAL A 92 -7.32 -2.83 6.53
N VAL A 93 -7.19 -3.78 7.45
CA VAL A 93 -7.38 -5.21 7.16
C VAL A 93 -8.75 -5.44 6.54
N GLU A 94 -9.81 -4.90 7.13
CA GLU A 94 -11.16 -5.06 6.62
C GLU A 94 -11.34 -4.41 5.24
N MET A 95 -10.75 -3.26 5.02
CA MET A 95 -10.77 -2.59 3.71
C MET A 95 -10.13 -3.45 2.63
N LEU A 96 -8.97 -4.05 2.92
CA LEU A 96 -8.24 -4.88 1.96
C LEU A 96 -8.99 -6.19 1.69
N LYS A 97 -9.56 -6.81 2.73
CA LYS A 97 -10.43 -7.99 2.56
C LYS A 97 -11.62 -7.66 1.67
N GLY A 98 -12.28 -6.54 1.93
CA GLY A 98 -13.43 -6.09 1.15
C GLY A 98 -13.08 -5.79 -0.31
N ALA A 99 -11.83 -5.45 -0.59
CA ALA A 99 -11.33 -5.23 -1.95
C ALA A 99 -10.84 -6.52 -2.62
N GLY A 100 -10.98 -7.67 -1.97
CA GLY A 100 -10.64 -8.96 -2.55
C GLY A 100 -9.20 -9.41 -2.35
N ALA A 101 -8.50 -8.90 -1.34
CA ALA A 101 -7.13 -9.30 -1.05
C ALA A 101 -7.01 -10.81 -0.84
N ASP A 102 -5.96 -11.41 -1.43
CA ASP A 102 -5.64 -12.82 -1.27
C ASP A 102 -4.97 -13.04 0.09
N LEU A 103 -5.69 -13.69 1.00
CA LEU A 103 -5.22 -13.91 2.37
C LEU A 103 -4.13 -14.99 2.47
N ASP A 104 -3.89 -15.72 1.39
CA ASP A 104 -2.88 -16.77 1.33
C ASP A 104 -1.61 -16.33 0.59
N ALA A 105 -1.57 -15.10 0.07
CA ALA A 105 -0.41 -14.56 -0.62
C ALA A 105 0.63 -14.03 0.36
N GLY A 106 1.90 -14.19 0.00
CA GLY A 106 3.02 -13.66 0.78
C GLY A 106 3.58 -14.63 1.81
N THR A 107 4.70 -14.23 2.42
CA THR A 107 5.42 -15.03 3.41
C THR A 107 5.85 -14.14 4.59
N PRO A 108 5.19 -14.23 5.77
CA PRO A 108 3.98 -15.04 5.99
C PRO A 108 2.76 -14.47 5.25
N SER A 109 1.82 -15.33 4.93
CA SER A 109 0.52 -14.90 4.40
C SER A 109 -0.29 -14.19 5.49
N ALA A 110 -1.36 -13.52 5.09
CA ALA A 110 -2.26 -12.89 6.07
C ALA A 110 -2.85 -13.92 7.04
N ARG A 111 -3.21 -15.12 6.56
CA ARG A 111 -3.73 -16.19 7.42
C ARG A 111 -2.69 -16.64 8.43
N GLN A 112 -1.44 -16.81 8.00
CA GLN A 112 -0.35 -17.19 8.89
C GLN A 112 -0.07 -16.08 9.92
N ALA A 113 -0.04 -14.84 9.48
CA ALA A 113 0.16 -13.70 10.37
C ALA A 113 -0.97 -13.59 11.40
N ALA A 114 -2.22 -13.75 10.98
CA ALA A 114 -3.37 -13.72 11.88
C ALA A 114 -3.27 -14.81 12.95
N ALA A 115 -2.88 -16.03 12.56
CA ALA A 115 -2.68 -17.13 13.49
C ALA A 115 -1.54 -16.83 14.49
N MET A 116 -0.44 -16.25 14.01
CA MET A 116 0.71 -15.88 14.87
C MET A 116 0.32 -14.84 15.92
N PHE A 117 -0.56 -13.92 15.60
CA PHE A 117 -0.98 -12.85 16.51
C PHE A 117 -2.28 -13.17 17.24
N GLY A 118 -2.84 -14.39 17.05
CA GLY A 118 -4.10 -14.78 17.68
C GLY A 118 -5.29 -13.93 17.22
N ARG A 119 -5.27 -13.44 15.99
CA ARG A 119 -6.30 -12.57 15.42
C ARG A 119 -7.14 -13.33 14.41
N PRO A 120 -8.49 -13.25 14.49
CA PRO A 120 -9.35 -13.83 13.47
C PRO A 120 -9.32 -12.99 12.18
N LEU A 121 -9.49 -13.67 11.06
CA LEU A 121 -9.66 -13.02 9.76
C LEU A 121 -11.08 -13.12 9.27
#